data_e81059c56bfa069c03daf59d24775275
#
_entry.id   e81059c56bfa069c03daf59d24775275
#
_cell.length_a   1.000
_cell.length_b   1.000
_cell.length_c   1.000
_cell.angle_alpha   90.00
_cell.angle_beta   90.00
_cell.angle_gamma   90.00
#
_symmetry.space_group_name_H-M   'P 1'
#
loop_
_entity.id
_entity.type
_entity.pdbx_description
1 polymer ?
#
loop_
_entity_poly.entity_id
_entity_poly.type
_entity_poly.pdbx_seq_one_letter_code
_entity_poly.pdbx_strand_id
1 'polypeptide(L)'
;VLIAPVLVLLFAPGYVSLNSSYETQSIVKIILPFVIFLCASALLSVFLMVYGKKKFGRFFIFFTIFSFFITPFIIHLIDPNLVELSHKYNLTVEMLRLTFPYLFFISLTALSGGILNTFGKFSIPALTPVLLNISLITAAIIFSPYFNEPMIALAWGVFVAGLIQLLFQLPFLHQLKLLPKPSFNRHHPGVKKIGFLMLPALFGVSITQINLLFDTLLASFLETGSVSWLYFSDRLVEFPMGLFGIAIATVILPSLSKKYQSSSSVQFSKTMDWALKWVFLIGVPCSMGLLVLAEPMISTLFQYNAFVANDVMMSAKSLRAYSLGLLGFILIKVLATGYFSRQDTKTRSEERR
;
A
#
# COMPACT_ATOMS: atom_id res chain seq x y z
N VAL A 1 -17.30 -2.91 -7.41
CA VAL A 1 -18.19 -1.76 -7.59
C VAL A 1 -19.35 -1.79 -6.60
N LEU A 2 -20.10 -2.89 -6.49
CA LEU A 2 -21.23 -3.04 -5.54
C LEU A 2 -20.79 -3.01 -4.05
N ILE A 3 -19.56 -3.39 -3.77
CA ILE A 3 -18.98 -3.50 -2.41
C ILE A 3 -18.37 -2.15 -1.95
N ALA A 4 -18.26 -1.14 -2.84
CA ALA A 4 -17.63 0.14 -2.50
C ALA A 4 -18.21 0.83 -1.25
N PRO A 5 -19.54 0.92 -1.06
CA PRO A 5 -20.12 1.53 0.15
C PRO A 5 -19.64 0.81 1.44
N VAL A 6 -19.59 -0.51 1.39
CA VAL A 6 -19.15 -1.35 2.51
C VAL A 6 -17.68 -1.12 2.84
N LEU A 7 -16.83 -1.04 1.81
CA LEU A 7 -15.41 -0.78 2.00
C LEU A 7 -15.16 0.59 2.62
N VAL A 8 -15.88 1.63 2.20
CA VAL A 8 -15.74 2.97 2.79
C VAL A 8 -16.19 2.98 4.25
N LEU A 9 -17.31 2.34 4.59
CA LEU A 9 -17.76 2.21 5.99
C LEU A 9 -16.73 1.50 6.85
N LEU A 10 -16.01 0.56 6.28
CA LEU A 10 -15.06 -0.27 7.02
C LEU A 10 -13.70 0.41 7.20
N PHE A 11 -13.21 1.11 6.17
CA PHE A 11 -11.87 1.68 6.16
C PHE A 11 -11.83 3.18 6.55
N ALA A 12 -12.94 3.87 6.45
CA ALA A 12 -13.06 5.26 6.84
C ALA A 12 -14.42 5.55 7.52
N PRO A 13 -14.70 4.88 8.65
CA PRO A 13 -15.98 5.04 9.36
C PRO A 13 -16.20 6.47 9.84
N GLY A 14 -15.13 7.25 10.08
CA GLY A 14 -15.23 8.66 10.46
C GLY A 14 -15.76 9.58 9.34
N TYR A 15 -15.95 9.08 8.11
CA TYR A 15 -16.61 9.83 7.04
C TYR A 15 -18.13 9.77 7.09
N VAL A 16 -18.69 8.95 7.98
CA VAL A 16 -20.11 8.90 8.27
C VAL A 16 -20.41 10.00 9.29
N SER A 17 -21.19 11.00 8.90
CA SER A 17 -21.73 11.98 9.85
C SER A 17 -22.87 11.33 10.62
N LEU A 18 -22.83 11.47 11.92
CA LEU A 18 -23.95 11.13 12.78
C LEU A 18 -24.91 12.29 12.86
N ASN A 19 -26.20 11.97 12.84
CA ASN A 19 -27.23 12.92 13.22
C ASN A 19 -26.89 13.43 14.63
N SER A 20 -26.98 14.73 14.85
CA SER A 20 -26.49 15.46 16.03
C SER A 20 -27.04 15.00 17.40
N SER A 21 -27.87 13.97 17.43
CA SER A 21 -28.43 13.33 18.62
C SER A 21 -27.65 12.11 19.14
N TYR A 22 -26.66 11.61 18.37
CA TYR A 22 -25.84 10.46 18.81
C TYR A 22 -24.38 10.89 18.98
N GLU A 23 -23.90 10.86 20.22
CA GLU A 23 -22.51 11.14 20.54
C GLU A 23 -21.56 10.20 19.79
N THR A 24 -20.49 10.77 19.23
CA THR A 24 -19.38 10.06 18.53
C THR A 24 -18.84 8.88 19.37
N GLN A 25 -19.00 8.94 20.70
CA GLN A 25 -18.64 7.85 21.62
C GLN A 25 -19.44 6.56 21.40
N SER A 26 -20.67 6.63 20.91
CA SER A 26 -21.51 5.43 20.74
C SER A 26 -21.07 4.57 19.57
N ILE A 27 -20.59 5.17 18.49
CA ILE A 27 -20.08 4.41 17.32
C ILE A 27 -18.72 3.81 17.62
N VAL A 28 -17.82 4.55 18.24
CA VAL A 28 -16.52 4.02 18.66
C VAL A 28 -16.74 2.81 19.59
N LYS A 29 -17.71 2.85 20.48
CA LYS A 29 -18.07 1.72 21.36
C LYS A 29 -18.57 0.49 20.60
N ILE A 30 -19.19 0.65 19.43
CA ILE A 30 -19.72 -0.47 18.64
C ILE A 30 -18.68 -0.97 17.62
N ILE A 31 -18.02 -0.09 16.90
CA ILE A 31 -17.09 -0.45 15.81
C ILE A 31 -15.73 -0.91 16.35
N LEU A 32 -15.20 -0.24 17.38
CA LEU A 32 -13.88 -0.55 17.93
C LEU A 32 -13.76 -1.99 18.48
N PRO A 33 -14.69 -2.52 19.30
CA PRO A 33 -14.67 -3.91 19.72
C PRO A 33 -14.74 -4.89 18.56
N PHE A 34 -15.48 -4.55 17.52
CA PHE A 34 -15.62 -5.39 16.34
C PHE A 34 -14.34 -5.44 15.49
N VAL A 35 -13.69 -4.30 15.28
CA VAL A 35 -12.38 -4.24 14.61
C VAL A 35 -11.33 -5.00 15.40
N ILE A 36 -11.29 -4.82 16.73
CA ILE A 36 -10.40 -5.57 17.63
C ILE A 36 -10.67 -7.07 17.52
N PHE A 37 -11.93 -7.49 17.48
CA PHE A 37 -12.31 -8.89 17.32
C PHE A 37 -11.86 -9.47 15.98
N LEU A 38 -12.04 -8.73 14.87
CA LEU A 38 -11.55 -9.14 13.55
C LEU A 38 -10.02 -9.30 13.53
N CYS A 39 -9.30 -8.35 14.10
CA CYS A 39 -7.84 -8.41 14.20
C CYS A 39 -7.38 -9.58 15.08
N ALA A 40 -8.00 -9.77 16.23
CA ALA A 40 -7.71 -10.88 17.14
C ALA A 40 -7.99 -12.24 16.47
N SER A 41 -9.10 -12.38 15.75
CA SER A 41 -9.45 -13.62 15.03
C SER A 41 -8.49 -13.91 13.87
N ALA A 42 -8.04 -12.88 13.15
CA ALA A 42 -7.04 -13.01 12.11
C ALA A 42 -5.67 -13.44 12.68
N LEU A 43 -5.21 -12.81 13.77
CA LEU A 43 -3.98 -13.19 14.48
C LEU A 43 -4.05 -14.62 15.02
N LEU A 44 -5.17 -14.99 15.62
CA LEU A 44 -5.41 -16.35 16.13
C LEU A 44 -5.40 -17.38 14.99
N SER A 45 -5.93 -17.05 13.83
CA SER A 45 -5.92 -17.93 12.66
C SER A 45 -4.50 -18.21 12.17
N VAL A 46 -3.66 -17.18 12.09
CA VAL A 46 -2.24 -17.28 11.74
C VAL A 46 -1.49 -18.11 12.78
N PHE A 47 -1.70 -17.83 14.06
CA PHE A 47 -1.11 -18.58 15.16
C PHE A 47 -1.45 -20.08 15.10
N LEU A 48 -2.72 -20.43 14.90
CA LEU A 48 -3.16 -21.82 14.80
C LEU A 48 -2.57 -22.54 13.55
N MET A 49 -2.36 -21.80 12.45
CA MET A 49 -1.70 -22.36 11.27
C MET A 49 -0.23 -22.65 11.52
N VAL A 50 0.49 -21.76 12.20
CA VAL A 50 1.90 -21.92 12.56
C VAL A 50 2.10 -23.11 13.51
N TYR A 51 1.19 -23.31 14.45
CA TYR A 51 1.23 -24.41 15.43
C TYR A 51 0.61 -25.75 14.91
N GLY A 52 0.47 -25.92 13.60
CA GLY A 52 0.10 -27.18 12.96
C GLY A 52 -1.39 -27.53 12.96
N LYS A 53 -2.25 -26.69 13.58
CA LYS A 53 -3.71 -26.90 13.58
C LYS A 53 -4.39 -26.32 12.33
N LYS A 54 -3.92 -26.73 11.16
CA LYS A 54 -4.32 -26.17 9.83
C LYS A 54 -5.84 -26.19 9.54
N LYS A 55 -6.58 -27.15 10.07
CA LYS A 55 -8.04 -27.20 9.90
C LYS A 55 -8.74 -26.07 10.67
N PHE A 56 -8.35 -25.84 11.91
CA PHE A 56 -8.88 -24.77 12.76
C PHE A 56 -8.47 -23.39 12.25
N GLY A 57 -7.20 -23.20 11.83
CA GLY A 57 -6.76 -21.96 11.23
C GLY A 57 -7.57 -21.58 9.99
N ARG A 58 -7.86 -22.52 9.09
CA ARG A 58 -8.72 -22.29 7.91
C ARG A 58 -10.15 -21.92 8.27
N PHE A 59 -10.71 -22.54 9.30
CA PHE A 59 -12.05 -22.21 9.80
C PHE A 59 -12.10 -20.77 10.32
N PHE A 60 -11.10 -20.35 11.12
CA PHE A 60 -11.02 -18.98 11.63
C PHE A 60 -10.79 -17.95 10.52
N ILE A 61 -10.01 -18.24 9.50
CA ILE A 61 -9.89 -17.35 8.32
C ILE A 61 -11.23 -17.17 7.63
N PHE A 62 -11.94 -18.29 7.36
CA PHE A 62 -13.25 -18.23 6.74
C PHE A 62 -14.24 -17.44 7.60
N PHE A 63 -14.22 -17.64 8.91
CA PHE A 63 -15.06 -16.93 9.85
C PHE A 63 -14.73 -15.42 9.91
N THR A 64 -13.45 -15.05 9.89
CA THR A 64 -13.02 -13.65 9.84
C THR A 64 -13.49 -12.97 8.56
N ILE A 65 -13.29 -13.62 7.40
CA ILE A 65 -13.76 -13.13 6.10
C ILE A 65 -15.30 -13.01 6.09
N PHE A 66 -16.00 -14.01 6.60
CA PHE A 66 -17.46 -14.03 6.65
C PHE A 66 -18.02 -12.94 7.58
N SER A 67 -17.44 -12.78 8.77
CA SER A 67 -17.79 -11.68 9.69
C SER A 67 -17.55 -10.32 9.06
N PHE A 68 -16.44 -10.15 8.34
CA PHE A 68 -16.12 -8.93 7.60
C PHE A 68 -17.21 -8.54 6.59
N PHE A 69 -17.76 -9.51 5.88
CA PHE A 69 -18.83 -9.26 4.88
C PHE A 69 -20.21 -9.07 5.50
N ILE A 70 -20.49 -9.67 6.65
CA ILE A 70 -21.81 -9.60 7.29
C ILE A 70 -21.98 -8.37 8.17
N THR A 71 -20.91 -7.82 8.71
CA THR A 71 -20.98 -6.66 9.63
C THR A 71 -21.72 -5.45 9.06
N PRO A 72 -21.46 -4.99 7.82
CA PRO A 72 -22.18 -3.85 7.25
C PRO A 72 -23.68 -4.13 7.08
N PHE A 73 -24.01 -5.39 6.83
CA PHE A 73 -25.40 -5.83 6.73
C PHE A 73 -26.09 -5.80 8.10
N ILE A 74 -25.39 -6.22 9.15
CA ILE A 74 -25.90 -6.16 10.53
C ILE A 74 -26.07 -4.71 10.98
N ILE A 75 -25.12 -3.83 10.70
CA ILE A 75 -25.21 -2.40 11.05
C ILE A 75 -26.42 -1.76 10.34
N HIS A 76 -26.62 -2.06 9.05
CA HIS A 76 -27.77 -1.56 8.30
C HIS A 76 -29.12 -2.13 8.77
N LEU A 77 -29.12 -3.34 9.35
CA LEU A 77 -30.31 -3.99 9.90
C LEU A 77 -30.70 -3.43 11.28
N ILE A 78 -29.70 -2.98 12.08
CA ILE A 78 -29.92 -2.45 13.43
C ILE A 78 -30.57 -1.06 13.37
N ASP A 79 -30.13 -0.20 12.48
CA ASP A 79 -30.77 1.11 12.28
C ASP A 79 -30.47 1.70 10.87
N PRO A 80 -31.45 1.63 9.95
CA PRO A 80 -31.29 2.23 8.62
C PRO A 80 -31.14 3.75 8.63
N ASN A 81 -31.59 4.44 9.70
CA ASN A 81 -31.57 5.88 9.86
C ASN A 81 -30.33 6.39 10.61
N LEU A 82 -29.50 5.49 11.12
CA LEU A 82 -28.28 5.81 11.88
C LEU A 82 -27.21 6.46 10.99
N VAL A 83 -27.35 6.34 9.68
CA VAL A 83 -26.35 6.73 8.69
C VAL A 83 -26.90 7.86 7.83
N GLU A 84 -26.84 9.07 8.32
CA GLU A 84 -26.88 10.23 7.43
C GLU A 84 -25.54 10.26 6.69
N LEU A 85 -25.57 9.78 5.44
CA LEU A 85 -24.37 9.60 4.62
C LEU A 85 -23.81 10.99 4.29
N SER A 86 -22.69 11.34 4.91
CA SER A 86 -22.02 12.61 4.66
C SER A 86 -21.64 12.74 3.18
N HIS A 87 -21.58 13.96 2.69
CA HIS A 87 -21.11 14.26 1.34
C HIS A 87 -19.76 13.57 1.04
N LYS A 88 -18.83 13.55 2.02
CA LYS A 88 -17.54 12.86 1.90
C LYS A 88 -17.68 11.36 1.68
N TYR A 89 -18.60 10.71 2.38
CA TYR A 89 -18.85 9.28 2.21
C TYR A 89 -19.36 8.99 0.79
N ASN A 90 -20.37 9.72 0.33
CA ASN A 90 -20.94 9.52 -1.00
C ASN A 90 -19.90 9.74 -2.10
N LEU A 91 -19.10 10.81 -1.99
CA LEU A 91 -18.03 11.13 -2.91
C LEU A 91 -16.95 10.03 -2.91
N THR A 92 -16.55 9.53 -1.74
CA THR A 92 -15.55 8.46 -1.62
C THR A 92 -16.05 7.15 -2.24
N VAL A 93 -17.34 6.81 -2.02
CA VAL A 93 -17.97 5.63 -2.65
C VAL A 93 -17.98 5.75 -4.17
N GLU A 94 -18.33 6.91 -4.71
CA GLU A 94 -18.36 7.16 -6.15
C GLU A 94 -16.94 7.05 -6.74
N MET A 95 -15.97 7.72 -6.13
CA MET A 95 -14.55 7.62 -6.53
C MET A 95 -14.06 6.19 -6.50
N LEU A 96 -14.37 5.41 -5.46
CA LEU A 96 -13.96 4.02 -5.34
C LEU A 96 -14.60 3.15 -6.44
N ARG A 97 -15.87 3.39 -6.78
CA ARG A 97 -16.53 2.69 -7.90
C ARG A 97 -15.84 2.94 -9.23
N LEU A 98 -15.38 4.16 -9.47
CA LEU A 98 -14.68 4.56 -10.70
C LEU A 98 -13.24 4.01 -10.73
N THR A 99 -12.53 4.01 -9.60
CA THR A 99 -11.14 3.56 -9.53
C THR A 99 -11.00 2.04 -9.41
N PHE A 100 -12.00 1.33 -8.93
CA PHE A 100 -11.93 -0.12 -8.71
C PHE A 100 -11.56 -0.94 -9.97
N PRO A 101 -12.10 -0.64 -11.17
CA PRO A 101 -11.70 -1.34 -12.39
C PRO A 101 -10.23 -1.17 -12.77
N TYR A 102 -9.56 -0.12 -12.26
CA TYR A 102 -8.12 0.05 -12.44
C TYR A 102 -7.31 -1.14 -11.92
N LEU A 103 -7.77 -1.82 -10.86
CA LEU A 103 -7.11 -3.01 -10.32
C LEU A 103 -6.98 -4.12 -11.36
N PHE A 104 -7.97 -4.27 -12.24
CA PHE A 104 -7.90 -5.23 -13.34
C PHE A 104 -6.82 -4.83 -14.35
N PHE A 105 -6.80 -3.59 -14.78
CA PHE A 105 -5.82 -3.09 -15.76
C PHE A 105 -4.40 -3.13 -15.21
N ILE A 106 -4.17 -2.69 -13.95
CA ILE A 106 -2.83 -2.69 -13.37
C ILE A 106 -2.32 -4.12 -13.13
N SER A 107 -3.19 -5.07 -12.82
CA SER A 107 -2.81 -6.49 -12.68
C SER A 107 -2.33 -7.07 -14.00
N LEU A 108 -3.02 -6.77 -15.12
CA LEU A 108 -2.59 -7.17 -16.46
C LEU A 108 -1.31 -6.45 -16.88
N THR A 109 -1.18 -5.17 -16.56
CA THR A 109 0.02 -4.37 -16.80
C THR A 109 1.23 -4.93 -16.04
N ALA A 110 1.05 -5.32 -14.79
CA ALA A 110 2.11 -5.95 -13.99
C ALA A 110 2.54 -7.31 -14.57
N LEU A 111 1.59 -8.13 -15.02
CA LEU A 111 1.88 -9.41 -15.71
C LEU A 111 2.66 -9.14 -17.01
N SER A 112 2.20 -8.21 -17.81
CA SER A 112 2.85 -7.79 -19.07
C SER A 112 4.26 -7.29 -18.83
N GLY A 113 4.44 -6.43 -17.81
CA GLY A 113 5.74 -5.91 -17.39
C GLY A 113 6.68 -7.01 -16.90
N GLY A 114 6.18 -7.99 -16.15
CA GLY A 114 6.94 -9.16 -15.75
C GLY A 114 7.46 -9.97 -16.94
N ILE A 115 6.63 -10.19 -17.96
CA ILE A 115 7.04 -10.85 -19.21
C ILE A 115 8.12 -10.01 -19.92
N LEU A 116 7.89 -8.72 -20.13
CA LEU A 116 8.85 -7.83 -20.80
C LEU A 116 10.21 -7.78 -20.08
N ASN A 117 10.21 -7.74 -18.74
CA ASN A 117 11.44 -7.81 -17.94
C ASN A 117 12.21 -9.13 -18.15
N THR A 118 11.50 -10.25 -18.25
CA THR A 118 12.12 -11.57 -18.51
C THR A 118 12.83 -11.61 -19.85
N PHE A 119 12.33 -10.85 -20.83
CA PHE A 119 12.95 -10.71 -22.17
C PHE A 119 13.92 -9.51 -22.27
N GLY A 120 14.32 -8.92 -21.15
CA GLY A 120 15.32 -7.83 -21.11
C GLY A 120 14.79 -6.45 -21.54
N LYS A 121 13.47 -6.29 -21.70
CA LYS A 121 12.83 -5.02 -22.08
C LYS A 121 12.43 -4.20 -20.85
N PHE A 122 13.40 -3.82 -20.01
CA PHE A 122 13.17 -3.15 -18.73
C PHE A 122 12.63 -1.72 -18.85
N SER A 123 12.98 -1.00 -19.91
CA SER A 123 12.58 0.41 -20.09
C SER A 123 11.07 0.60 -20.23
N ILE A 124 10.37 -0.36 -20.83
CA ILE A 124 8.94 -0.27 -21.10
C ILE A 124 8.13 -0.32 -19.81
N PRO A 125 8.28 -1.35 -18.93
CA PRO A 125 7.63 -1.34 -17.62
C PRO A 125 8.06 -0.17 -16.73
N ALA A 126 9.32 0.30 -16.85
CA ALA A 126 9.82 1.43 -16.07
C ALA A 126 9.14 2.76 -16.43
N LEU A 127 8.71 2.94 -17.68
CA LEU A 127 7.97 4.12 -18.13
C LEU A 127 6.48 4.08 -17.78
N THR A 128 5.94 2.93 -17.47
CA THR A 128 4.51 2.77 -17.20
C THR A 128 3.97 3.66 -16.07
N PRO A 129 4.65 3.84 -14.92
CA PRO A 129 4.18 4.77 -13.87
C PRO A 129 4.10 6.23 -14.32
N VAL A 130 4.92 6.64 -15.29
CA VAL A 130 4.90 8.02 -15.84
C VAL A 130 3.55 8.30 -16.50
N LEU A 131 2.96 7.31 -17.18
CA LEU A 131 1.65 7.44 -17.83
C LEU A 131 0.53 7.69 -16.81
N LEU A 132 0.61 7.09 -15.62
CA LEU A 132 -0.32 7.38 -14.52
C LEU A 132 -0.23 8.84 -14.10
N ASN A 133 1.00 9.33 -13.88
CA ASN A 133 1.21 10.71 -13.46
C ASN A 133 0.73 11.71 -14.53
N ILE A 134 1.02 11.46 -15.79
CA ILE A 134 0.54 12.29 -16.92
C ILE A 134 -1.00 12.31 -16.94
N SER A 135 -1.63 11.14 -16.81
CA SER A 135 -3.10 11.06 -16.80
C SER A 135 -3.71 11.84 -15.62
N LEU A 136 -3.14 11.71 -14.42
CA LEU A 136 -3.60 12.44 -13.23
C LEU A 136 -3.40 13.94 -13.37
N ILE A 137 -2.26 14.40 -13.88
CA ILE A 137 -1.99 15.83 -14.12
C ILE A 137 -2.98 16.37 -15.16
N THR A 138 -3.21 15.63 -16.23
CA THR A 138 -4.18 15.99 -17.27
C THR A 138 -5.60 16.07 -16.69
N ALA A 139 -5.99 15.10 -15.89
CA ALA A 139 -7.29 15.09 -15.21
C ALA A 139 -7.45 16.29 -14.26
N ALA A 140 -6.42 16.61 -13.49
CA ALA A 140 -6.44 17.71 -12.52
C ALA A 140 -6.52 19.09 -13.21
N ILE A 141 -5.75 19.30 -14.31
CA ILE A 141 -5.63 20.62 -14.92
C ILE A 141 -6.74 20.85 -15.97
N ILE A 142 -7.00 19.84 -16.82
CA ILE A 142 -7.88 20.01 -17.97
C ILE A 142 -9.31 19.60 -17.65
N PHE A 143 -9.53 18.46 -17.01
CA PHE A 143 -10.86 17.90 -16.83
C PHE A 143 -11.53 18.32 -15.53
N SER A 144 -10.77 18.57 -14.46
CA SER A 144 -11.33 18.97 -13.15
C SER A 144 -12.34 20.15 -13.23
N PRO A 145 -12.12 21.22 -14.03
CA PRO A 145 -13.07 22.34 -14.10
C PRO A 145 -14.44 21.98 -14.72
N TYR A 146 -14.54 20.87 -15.43
CA TYR A 146 -15.79 20.43 -16.07
C TYR A 146 -16.69 19.58 -15.18
N PHE A 147 -16.20 19.18 -14.01
CA PHE A 147 -16.93 18.37 -13.05
C PHE A 147 -17.44 19.22 -11.88
N ASN A 148 -18.67 18.98 -11.43
CA ASN A 148 -19.20 19.63 -10.23
C ASN A 148 -18.33 19.32 -8.99
N GLU A 149 -17.81 18.08 -8.94
CA GLU A 149 -16.85 17.62 -7.93
C GLU A 149 -15.50 17.36 -8.60
N PRO A 150 -14.50 18.24 -8.45
CA PRO A 150 -13.19 18.14 -9.10
C PRO A 150 -12.46 16.81 -8.82
N MET A 151 -12.71 16.21 -7.66
CA MET A 151 -12.13 14.93 -7.26
C MET A 151 -12.57 13.77 -8.15
N ILE A 152 -13.77 13.82 -8.74
CA ILE A 152 -14.27 12.77 -9.65
C ILE A 152 -13.43 12.74 -10.93
N ALA A 153 -12.97 13.90 -11.41
CA ALA A 153 -12.06 13.94 -12.56
C ALA A 153 -10.76 13.16 -12.31
N LEU A 154 -10.20 13.21 -11.09
CA LEU A 154 -9.03 12.43 -10.72
C LEU A 154 -9.33 10.92 -10.71
N ALA A 155 -10.50 10.52 -10.24
CA ALA A 155 -10.93 9.12 -10.27
C ALA A 155 -11.02 8.59 -11.72
N TRP A 156 -11.57 9.38 -12.64
CA TRP A 156 -11.53 9.09 -14.07
C TRP A 156 -10.10 9.05 -14.62
N GLY A 157 -9.24 9.97 -14.17
CA GLY A 157 -7.81 9.98 -14.50
C GLY A 157 -7.11 8.66 -14.16
N VAL A 158 -7.41 8.09 -12.98
CA VAL A 158 -6.88 6.77 -12.57
C VAL A 158 -7.40 5.65 -13.49
N PHE A 159 -8.70 5.63 -13.78
CA PHE A 159 -9.30 4.63 -14.67
C PHE A 159 -8.66 4.65 -16.05
N VAL A 160 -8.59 5.83 -16.67
CA VAL A 160 -8.01 6.05 -18.00
C VAL A 160 -6.51 5.70 -18.00
N ALA A 161 -5.80 6.05 -16.93
CA ALA A 161 -4.39 5.67 -16.77
C ALA A 161 -4.19 4.17 -16.83
N GLY A 162 -5.01 3.39 -16.12
CA GLY A 162 -4.91 1.93 -16.16
C GLY A 162 -5.07 1.35 -17.56
N LEU A 163 -6.01 1.89 -18.32
CA LEU A 163 -6.22 1.51 -19.72
C LEU A 163 -5.02 1.87 -20.58
N ILE A 164 -4.53 3.11 -20.48
CA ILE A 164 -3.37 3.60 -21.25
C ILE A 164 -2.11 2.79 -20.91
N GLN A 165 -1.86 2.51 -19.63
CA GLN A 165 -0.71 1.71 -19.18
C GLN A 165 -0.72 0.31 -19.79
N LEU A 166 -1.87 -0.34 -19.83
CA LEU A 166 -2.01 -1.66 -20.46
C LEU A 166 -1.80 -1.56 -21.98
N LEU A 167 -2.51 -0.64 -22.64
CA LEU A 167 -2.42 -0.44 -24.08
C LEU A 167 -0.98 -0.09 -24.53
N PHE A 168 -0.25 0.66 -23.74
CA PHE A 168 1.15 0.99 -24.01
C PHE A 168 2.07 -0.23 -24.07
N GLN A 169 1.83 -1.26 -23.25
CA GLN A 169 2.67 -2.46 -23.22
C GLN A 169 2.31 -3.49 -24.30
N LEU A 170 1.06 -3.52 -24.78
CA LEU A 170 0.58 -4.53 -25.74
C LEU A 170 1.38 -4.58 -27.06
N PRO A 171 1.76 -3.46 -27.73
CA PRO A 171 2.54 -3.51 -28.95
C PRO A 171 3.89 -4.21 -28.78
N PHE A 172 4.55 -4.02 -27.66
CA PHE A 172 5.83 -4.65 -27.37
C PHE A 172 5.70 -6.15 -27.11
N LEU A 173 4.63 -6.59 -26.46
CA LEU A 173 4.29 -8.01 -26.33
C LEU A 173 3.96 -8.64 -27.69
N HIS A 174 3.27 -7.91 -28.55
CA HIS A 174 2.96 -8.36 -29.91
C HIS A 174 4.24 -8.57 -30.75
N GLN A 175 5.19 -7.64 -30.68
CA GLN A 175 6.50 -7.75 -31.36
C GLN A 175 7.27 -9.00 -30.93
N LEU A 176 7.16 -9.36 -29.64
CA LEU A 176 7.77 -10.58 -29.10
C LEU A 176 6.97 -11.85 -29.39
N LYS A 177 5.81 -11.75 -30.05
CA LYS A 177 4.85 -12.85 -30.27
C LYS A 177 4.37 -13.52 -28.98
N LEU A 178 4.31 -12.74 -27.89
CA LEU A 178 3.97 -13.19 -26.55
C LEU A 178 2.62 -12.66 -26.05
N LEU A 179 1.74 -12.23 -26.97
CA LEU A 179 0.38 -11.87 -26.58
C LEU A 179 -0.32 -13.05 -25.93
N PRO A 180 -0.70 -12.95 -24.65
CA PRO A 180 -1.37 -14.04 -23.97
C PRO A 180 -2.75 -14.28 -24.57
N LYS A 181 -3.04 -15.52 -24.94
CA LYS A 181 -4.40 -15.93 -25.25
C LYS A 181 -5.10 -16.28 -23.93
N PRO A 182 -6.20 -15.62 -23.58
CA PRO A 182 -6.91 -15.91 -22.35
C PRO A 182 -7.39 -17.38 -22.36
N SER A 183 -6.97 -18.13 -21.35
CA SER A 183 -7.37 -19.52 -21.16
C SER A 183 -7.76 -19.75 -19.70
N PHE A 184 -8.97 -20.19 -19.45
CA PHE A 184 -9.52 -20.43 -18.11
C PHE A 184 -9.27 -21.85 -17.59
N ASN A 185 -8.08 -22.39 -17.84
CA ASN A 185 -7.74 -23.73 -17.34
C ASN A 185 -7.21 -23.68 -15.90
N ARG A 186 -8.08 -23.83 -14.90
CA ARG A 186 -7.73 -23.83 -13.46
C ARG A 186 -6.85 -25.02 -13.04
N HIS A 187 -6.82 -26.09 -13.82
CA HIS A 187 -6.07 -27.31 -13.50
C HIS A 187 -4.66 -27.32 -14.08
N HIS A 188 -4.30 -26.30 -14.86
CA HIS A 188 -2.95 -26.22 -15.42
C HIS A 188 -1.89 -26.18 -14.30
N PRO A 189 -0.85 -27.05 -14.38
CA PRO A 189 0.16 -27.16 -13.30
C PRO A 189 0.89 -25.83 -13.01
N GLY A 190 1.10 -24.99 -14.03
CA GLY A 190 1.66 -23.66 -13.88
C GLY A 190 0.79 -22.74 -13.01
N VAL A 191 -0.54 -22.78 -13.15
CA VAL A 191 -1.47 -21.97 -12.35
C VAL A 191 -1.41 -22.38 -10.88
N LYS A 192 -1.38 -23.70 -10.60
CA LYS A 192 -1.24 -24.22 -9.23
C LYS A 192 0.11 -23.81 -8.61
N LYS A 193 1.20 -23.90 -9.38
CA LYS A 193 2.53 -23.51 -8.92
C LYS A 193 2.61 -22.01 -8.59
N ILE A 194 2.07 -21.15 -9.47
CA ILE A 194 2.00 -19.69 -9.23
C ILE A 194 1.18 -19.42 -7.97
N GLY A 195 -0.02 -19.99 -7.83
CA GLY A 195 -0.88 -19.81 -6.66
C GLY A 195 -0.19 -20.21 -5.35
N PHE A 196 0.56 -21.31 -5.35
CA PHE A 196 1.32 -21.74 -4.18
C PHE A 196 2.48 -20.79 -3.82
N LEU A 197 3.18 -20.24 -4.83
CA LEU A 197 4.26 -19.28 -4.63
C LEU A 197 3.76 -17.90 -4.23
N MET A 198 2.58 -17.50 -4.71
CA MET A 198 1.97 -16.22 -4.36
C MET A 198 1.50 -16.15 -2.89
N LEU A 199 1.07 -17.26 -2.32
CA LEU A 199 0.48 -17.25 -0.97
C LEU A 199 1.42 -16.69 0.10
N PRO A 200 2.69 -17.13 0.23
CA PRO A 200 3.63 -16.53 1.17
C PRO A 200 3.96 -15.08 0.86
N ALA A 201 4.06 -14.72 -0.43
CA ALA A 201 4.33 -13.35 -0.85
C ALA A 201 3.18 -12.39 -0.48
N LEU A 202 1.92 -12.84 -0.63
CA LEU A 202 0.75 -12.09 -0.20
C LEU A 202 0.79 -11.79 1.30
N PHE A 203 1.16 -12.76 2.15
CA PHE A 203 1.31 -12.52 3.58
C PHE A 203 2.35 -11.45 3.88
N GLY A 204 3.53 -11.50 3.24
CA GLY A 204 4.59 -10.51 3.46
C GLY A 204 4.18 -9.08 3.09
N VAL A 205 3.48 -8.91 1.96
CA VAL A 205 3.00 -7.61 1.51
C VAL A 205 1.80 -7.13 2.34
N SER A 206 0.92 -8.05 2.77
CA SER A 206 -0.29 -7.71 3.52
C SER A 206 0.00 -7.02 4.85
N ILE A 207 1.10 -7.33 5.53
CA ILE A 207 1.44 -6.70 6.81
C ILE A 207 1.60 -5.19 6.65
N THR A 208 2.31 -4.74 5.61
CA THR A 208 2.47 -3.31 5.34
C THR A 208 1.14 -2.64 4.99
N GLN A 209 0.31 -3.31 4.21
CA GLN A 209 -1.01 -2.77 3.83
C GLN A 209 -1.97 -2.70 5.03
N ILE A 210 -1.90 -3.66 5.94
CA ILE A 210 -2.68 -3.65 7.19
C ILE A 210 -2.31 -2.45 8.05
N ASN A 211 -1.01 -2.12 8.18
CA ASN A 211 -0.58 -0.93 8.91
C ASN A 211 -1.16 0.35 8.28
N LEU A 212 -1.07 0.51 6.95
CA LEU A 212 -1.65 1.68 6.26
C LEU A 212 -3.17 1.78 6.43
N LEU A 213 -3.86 0.64 6.48
CA LEU A 213 -5.30 0.61 6.76
C LEU A 213 -5.60 1.07 8.19
N PHE A 214 -4.82 0.62 9.18
CA PHE A 214 -4.97 1.08 10.57
C PHE A 214 -4.70 2.58 10.69
N ASP A 215 -3.66 3.09 10.05
CA ASP A 215 -3.35 4.52 10.04
C ASP A 215 -4.52 5.33 9.46
N THR A 216 -5.07 4.91 8.33
CA THR A 216 -6.22 5.56 7.69
C THR A 216 -7.48 5.47 8.57
N LEU A 217 -7.73 4.31 9.16
CA LEU A 217 -8.87 4.08 10.04
C LEU A 217 -8.78 4.99 11.28
N LEU A 218 -7.64 5.02 11.95
CA LEU A 218 -7.43 5.88 13.12
C LEU A 218 -7.55 7.37 12.73
N ALA A 219 -6.94 7.76 11.61
CA ALA A 219 -7.00 9.14 11.12
C ALA A 219 -8.43 9.57 10.75
N SER A 220 -9.30 8.65 10.33
CA SER A 220 -10.69 8.96 9.98
C SER A 220 -11.54 9.39 11.17
N PHE A 221 -11.15 9.00 12.39
CA PHE A 221 -11.82 9.41 13.64
C PHE A 221 -11.30 10.75 14.20
N LEU A 222 -10.20 11.26 13.66
CA LEU A 222 -9.64 12.53 14.07
C LEU A 222 -10.31 13.69 13.31
N GLU A 223 -9.84 14.91 13.58
CA GLU A 223 -10.32 16.10 12.91
C GLU A 223 -10.26 16.01 11.38
N THR A 224 -11.19 16.69 10.73
CA THR A 224 -11.21 16.78 9.27
C THR A 224 -9.91 17.34 8.74
N GLY A 225 -9.22 16.58 7.89
CA GLY A 225 -7.89 16.91 7.36
C GLY A 225 -6.81 15.93 7.78
N SER A 226 -7.00 15.19 8.88
CA SER A 226 -5.96 14.30 9.45
C SER A 226 -5.41 13.27 8.45
N VAL A 227 -6.25 12.68 7.62
CA VAL A 227 -5.81 11.74 6.55
C VAL A 227 -4.91 12.47 5.55
N SER A 228 -5.25 13.71 5.16
CA SER A 228 -4.44 14.50 4.25
C SER A 228 -3.11 14.93 4.88
N TRP A 229 -3.12 15.33 6.15
CA TRP A 229 -1.89 15.74 6.86
C TRP A 229 -0.90 14.60 6.97
N LEU A 230 -1.37 13.38 7.27
CA LEU A 230 -0.54 12.16 7.27
C LEU A 230 0.01 11.88 5.88
N TYR A 231 -0.83 11.98 4.83
CA TYR A 231 -0.43 11.74 3.45
C TYR A 231 0.73 12.66 3.01
N PHE A 232 0.62 13.99 3.26
CA PHE A 232 1.68 14.94 2.90
C PHE A 232 2.97 14.69 3.67
N SER A 233 2.87 14.33 4.95
CA SER A 233 4.02 13.99 5.79
C SER A 233 4.73 12.73 5.30
N ASP A 234 3.98 11.68 4.96
CA ASP A 234 4.50 10.41 4.46
C ASP A 234 5.26 10.60 3.14
N ARG A 235 4.74 11.42 2.22
CA ARG A 235 5.42 11.74 0.94
C ARG A 235 6.81 12.36 1.14
N LEU A 236 6.98 13.23 2.14
CA LEU A 236 8.28 13.82 2.44
C LEU A 236 9.27 12.83 3.07
N VAL A 237 8.78 11.88 3.85
CA VAL A 237 9.59 10.79 4.43
C VAL A 237 9.96 9.74 3.37
N GLU A 238 9.06 9.46 2.44
CA GLU A 238 9.33 8.52 1.33
C GLU A 238 10.50 9.01 0.44
N PHE A 239 10.70 10.32 0.28
CA PHE A 239 11.74 10.85 -0.57
C PHE A 239 13.16 10.41 -0.16
N PRO A 240 13.66 10.66 1.07
CA PRO A 240 14.97 10.18 1.49
C PRO A 240 15.02 8.63 1.61
N MET A 241 13.93 7.99 2.00
CA MET A 241 13.86 6.53 2.05
C MET A 241 14.00 5.91 0.66
N GLY A 242 13.32 6.46 -0.34
CA GLY A 242 13.38 6.01 -1.73
C GLY A 242 14.76 6.26 -2.36
N LEU A 243 15.25 7.50 -2.22
CA LEU A 243 16.50 7.92 -2.84
C LEU A 243 17.72 7.19 -2.26
N PHE A 244 17.80 7.06 -0.94
CA PHE A 244 18.97 6.47 -0.27
C PHE A 244 18.74 5.03 0.19
N GLY A 245 17.61 4.73 0.83
CA GLY A 245 17.34 3.39 1.35
C GLY A 245 17.25 2.34 0.25
N ILE A 246 16.47 2.61 -0.80
CA ILE A 246 16.31 1.70 -1.92
C ILE A 246 17.59 1.65 -2.77
N ALA A 247 18.26 2.80 -3.00
CA ALA A 247 19.49 2.83 -3.79
C ALA A 247 20.61 2.00 -3.13
N ILE A 248 20.86 2.18 -1.84
CA ILE A 248 21.85 1.38 -1.10
C ILE A 248 21.46 -0.10 -1.17
N ALA A 249 20.20 -0.45 -0.89
CA ALA A 249 19.72 -1.83 -0.91
C ALA A 249 19.93 -2.50 -2.28
N THR A 250 19.62 -1.81 -3.38
CA THR A 250 19.78 -2.36 -4.74
C THR A 250 21.25 -2.55 -5.13
N VAL A 251 22.12 -1.63 -4.75
CA VAL A 251 23.55 -1.71 -5.07
C VAL A 251 24.24 -2.84 -4.30
N ILE A 252 23.91 -3.05 -3.03
CA ILE A 252 24.57 -4.08 -2.21
C ILE A 252 24.05 -5.48 -2.46
N LEU A 253 22.80 -5.67 -2.88
CA LEU A 253 22.16 -6.97 -3.04
C LEU A 253 22.97 -7.94 -3.94
N PRO A 254 23.41 -7.57 -5.17
CA PRO A 254 24.22 -8.46 -6.00
C PRO A 254 25.57 -8.81 -5.39
N SER A 255 26.20 -7.84 -4.72
CA SER A 255 27.51 -8.04 -4.05
C SER A 255 27.38 -8.99 -2.87
N LEU A 256 26.35 -8.84 -2.04
CA LEU A 256 26.06 -9.73 -0.92
C LEU A 256 25.76 -11.16 -1.39
N SER A 257 24.96 -11.32 -2.45
CA SER A 257 24.60 -12.62 -3.01
C SER A 257 25.85 -13.37 -3.53
N LYS A 258 26.75 -12.68 -4.24
CA LYS A 258 28.02 -13.29 -4.71
C LYS A 258 28.92 -13.71 -3.54
N LYS A 259 29.05 -12.87 -2.51
CA LYS A 259 29.91 -13.16 -1.33
C LYS A 259 29.34 -14.28 -0.47
N TYR A 260 28.02 -14.40 -0.41
CA TYR A 260 27.37 -15.52 0.27
C TYR A 260 27.63 -16.85 -0.47
N GLN A 261 27.51 -16.86 -1.81
CA GLN A 261 27.81 -18.06 -2.63
C GLN A 261 29.26 -18.51 -2.53
N SER A 262 30.21 -17.57 -2.38
CA SER A 262 31.62 -17.86 -2.19
C SER A 262 31.98 -18.29 -0.75
N SER A 263 30.99 -18.47 0.13
CA SER A 263 31.14 -18.85 1.55
C SER A 263 32.07 -17.92 2.37
N SER A 264 32.23 -16.66 1.90
CA SER A 264 33.11 -15.68 2.57
C SER A 264 32.28 -14.82 3.56
N SER A 265 32.06 -15.35 4.76
CA SER A 265 31.31 -14.65 5.82
C SER A 265 31.95 -13.31 6.21
N VAL A 266 33.28 -13.22 6.23
CA VAL A 266 34.01 -11.99 6.55
C VAL A 266 33.75 -10.88 5.51
N GLN A 267 33.79 -11.23 4.21
CA GLN A 267 33.52 -10.25 3.16
C GLN A 267 32.06 -9.83 3.09
N PHE A 268 31.15 -10.75 3.41
CA PHE A 268 29.72 -10.46 3.55
C PHE A 268 29.48 -9.43 4.65
N SER A 269 30.05 -9.66 5.85
CA SER A 269 29.95 -8.75 6.98
C SER A 269 30.53 -7.37 6.66
N LYS A 270 31.72 -7.30 6.06
CA LYS A 270 32.35 -6.03 5.64
C LYS A 270 31.46 -5.23 4.67
N THR A 271 30.76 -5.90 3.76
CA THR A 271 29.85 -5.23 2.83
C THR A 271 28.61 -4.70 3.54
N MET A 272 28.07 -5.46 4.48
CA MET A 272 26.95 -5.02 5.30
C MET A 272 27.36 -3.85 6.21
N ASP A 273 28.52 -3.91 6.86
CA ASP A 273 29.05 -2.81 7.67
C ASP A 273 29.26 -1.54 6.87
N TRP A 274 29.76 -1.68 5.64
CA TRP A 274 29.87 -0.54 4.72
C TRP A 274 28.51 0.08 4.41
N ALA A 275 27.51 -0.74 4.10
CA ALA A 275 26.16 -0.25 3.83
C ALA A 275 25.54 0.44 5.06
N LEU A 276 25.69 -0.15 6.25
CA LEU A 276 25.18 0.42 7.49
C LEU A 276 25.85 1.78 7.81
N LYS A 277 27.15 1.93 7.57
CA LYS A 277 27.84 3.21 7.72
C LYS A 277 27.22 4.29 6.85
N TRP A 278 26.89 3.97 5.58
CA TRP A 278 26.21 4.91 4.69
C TRP A 278 24.79 5.21 5.15
N VAL A 279 24.05 4.23 5.67
CA VAL A 279 22.71 4.46 6.24
C VAL A 279 22.78 5.47 7.39
N PHE A 280 23.72 5.33 8.30
CA PHE A 280 23.87 6.27 9.41
C PHE A 280 24.36 7.64 8.92
N LEU A 281 25.36 7.66 8.03
CA LEU A 281 25.96 8.90 7.52
C LEU A 281 24.91 9.78 6.79
N ILE A 282 23.98 9.16 6.07
CA ILE A 282 22.95 9.89 5.30
C ILE A 282 21.64 9.96 6.10
N GLY A 283 21.23 8.86 6.71
CA GLY A 283 19.94 8.76 7.38
C GLY A 283 19.81 9.68 8.59
N VAL A 284 20.88 9.84 9.40
CA VAL A 284 20.85 10.72 10.56
C VAL A 284 20.69 12.19 10.15
N PRO A 285 21.52 12.77 9.24
CA PRO A 285 21.30 14.13 8.76
C PRO A 285 19.93 14.34 8.10
N CYS A 286 19.45 13.38 7.31
CA CYS A 286 18.11 13.46 6.70
C CYS A 286 17.00 13.50 7.76
N SER A 287 17.09 12.62 8.77
CA SER A 287 16.14 12.58 9.87
C SER A 287 16.11 13.89 10.65
N MET A 288 17.29 14.41 11.00
CA MET A 288 17.43 15.70 11.69
C MET A 288 16.96 16.87 10.81
N GLY A 289 17.28 16.85 9.52
CA GLY A 289 16.82 17.85 8.57
C GLY A 289 15.29 17.89 8.47
N LEU A 290 14.64 16.74 8.31
CA LEU A 290 13.17 16.66 8.30
C LEU A 290 12.55 17.09 9.63
N LEU A 291 13.17 16.75 10.77
CA LEU A 291 12.68 17.13 12.09
C LEU A 291 12.71 18.63 12.29
N VAL A 292 13.82 19.28 11.95
CA VAL A 292 14.04 20.74 12.15
C VAL A 292 13.29 21.55 11.11
N LEU A 293 13.35 21.11 9.83
CA LEU A 293 12.78 21.85 8.70
C LEU A 293 11.36 21.40 8.35
N ALA A 294 10.69 20.64 9.19
CA ALA A 294 9.35 20.09 8.93
C ALA A 294 8.36 21.18 8.49
N GLU A 295 8.25 22.23 9.27
CA GLU A 295 7.29 23.32 9.02
C GLU A 295 7.64 24.15 7.78
N PRO A 296 8.87 24.67 7.61
CA PRO A 296 9.23 25.41 6.41
C PRO A 296 9.18 24.57 5.14
N MET A 297 9.47 23.26 5.19
CA MET A 297 9.35 22.39 4.03
C MET A 297 7.89 22.22 3.60
N ILE A 298 7.00 21.91 4.55
CA ILE A 298 5.57 21.76 4.26
C ILE A 298 4.97 23.08 3.80
N SER A 299 5.30 24.18 4.44
CA SER A 299 4.83 25.50 4.03
C SER A 299 5.27 25.84 2.61
N THR A 300 6.54 25.66 2.29
CA THR A 300 7.09 26.00 0.96
C THR A 300 6.50 25.13 -0.15
N LEU A 301 6.27 23.84 0.11
CA LEU A 301 5.86 22.88 -0.91
C LEU A 301 4.33 22.79 -1.08
N PHE A 302 3.55 22.98 -0.02
CA PHE A 302 2.13 22.64 -0.02
C PHE A 302 1.20 23.78 0.43
N GLN A 303 1.70 24.87 1.04
CA GLN A 303 0.86 25.97 1.52
C GLN A 303 0.36 26.85 0.37
N TYR A 304 -0.58 26.32 -0.41
CA TYR A 304 -1.23 27.03 -1.50
C TYR A 304 -2.75 26.82 -1.44
N ASN A 305 -3.51 27.85 -1.84
CA ASN A 305 -4.97 27.81 -1.93
C ASN A 305 -5.67 27.26 -0.67
N ALA A 306 -6.22 26.07 -0.74
CA ALA A 306 -6.99 25.44 0.34
C ALA A 306 -6.13 24.90 1.49
N PHE A 307 -4.78 24.78 1.32
CA PHE A 307 -3.89 24.30 2.35
C PHE A 307 -3.43 25.46 3.23
N VAL A 308 -4.11 25.61 4.38
CA VAL A 308 -3.93 26.77 5.27
C VAL A 308 -2.85 26.54 6.33
N ALA A 309 -2.52 27.60 7.11
CA ALA A 309 -1.47 27.55 8.14
C ALA A 309 -1.70 26.44 9.20
N ASN A 310 -2.96 26.14 9.55
CA ASN A 310 -3.29 25.04 10.44
C ASN A 310 -2.87 23.69 9.86
N ASP A 311 -3.10 23.47 8.56
CA ASP A 311 -2.73 22.23 7.86
C ASP A 311 -1.21 22.06 7.84
N VAL A 312 -0.46 23.18 7.65
CA VAL A 312 1.00 23.19 7.76
C VAL A 312 1.46 22.73 9.14
N MET A 313 0.90 23.32 10.19
CA MET A 313 1.26 22.99 11.57
C MET A 313 0.97 21.50 11.90
N MET A 314 -0.19 21.01 11.53
CA MET A 314 -0.60 19.62 11.80
C MET A 314 0.22 18.61 10.98
N SER A 315 0.44 18.89 9.70
CA SER A 315 1.32 18.07 8.86
C SER A 315 2.77 18.11 9.37
N ALA A 316 3.27 19.26 9.84
CA ALA A 316 4.62 19.35 10.39
C ALA A 316 4.79 18.54 11.69
N LYS A 317 3.76 18.48 12.56
CA LYS A 317 3.76 17.61 13.74
C LYS A 317 3.88 16.13 13.32
N SER A 318 3.11 15.69 12.34
CA SER A 318 3.17 14.33 11.79
C SER A 318 4.53 14.05 11.17
N LEU A 319 5.09 14.99 10.38
CA LEU A 319 6.40 14.83 9.75
C LEU A 319 7.51 14.70 10.80
N ARG A 320 7.47 15.49 11.87
CA ARG A 320 8.43 15.38 12.99
C ARG A 320 8.37 13.99 13.65
N ALA A 321 7.17 13.44 13.84
CA ALA A 321 7.00 12.09 14.37
C ALA A 321 7.58 11.03 13.43
N TYR A 322 7.27 11.10 12.14
CA TYR A 322 7.82 10.18 11.14
C TYR A 322 9.33 10.30 10.97
N SER A 323 9.90 11.52 11.09
CA SER A 323 11.34 11.75 10.94
C SER A 323 12.17 11.00 12.00
N LEU A 324 11.63 10.80 13.19
CA LEU A 324 12.27 9.97 14.23
C LEU A 324 12.35 8.50 13.81
N GLY A 325 11.39 8.01 13.05
CA GLY A 325 11.36 6.65 12.52
C GLY A 325 12.16 6.44 11.23
N LEU A 326 12.52 7.52 10.52
CA LEU A 326 13.14 7.43 9.19
C LEU A 326 14.40 6.56 9.15
N LEU A 327 15.29 6.71 10.13
CA LEU A 327 16.49 5.90 10.22
C LEU A 327 16.16 4.41 10.33
N GLY A 328 15.15 4.07 11.14
CA GLY A 328 14.63 2.70 11.26
C GLY A 328 14.08 2.17 9.93
N PHE A 329 13.33 2.96 9.20
CA PHE A 329 12.78 2.58 7.89
C PHE A 329 13.89 2.29 6.88
N ILE A 330 14.94 3.12 6.82
CA ILE A 330 16.09 2.90 5.94
C ILE A 330 16.87 1.64 6.38
N LEU A 331 17.10 1.46 7.69
CA LEU A 331 17.76 0.28 8.25
C LEU A 331 17.03 -1.01 7.88
N ILE A 332 15.69 -1.05 8.00
CA ILE A 332 14.89 -2.22 7.63
C ILE A 332 15.10 -2.57 6.14
N LYS A 333 15.08 -1.59 5.24
CA LYS A 333 15.31 -1.83 3.80
C LYS A 333 16.69 -2.45 3.53
N VAL A 334 17.74 -1.92 4.15
CA VAL A 334 19.10 -2.38 3.94
C VAL A 334 19.35 -3.74 4.62
N LEU A 335 18.88 -3.95 5.85
CA LEU A 335 19.01 -5.21 6.56
C LEU A 335 18.25 -6.35 5.86
N ALA A 336 17.04 -6.06 5.35
CA ALA A 336 16.25 -7.03 4.59
C ALA A 336 17.02 -7.58 3.38
N THR A 337 17.85 -6.76 2.70
CA THR A 337 18.67 -7.25 1.59
C THR A 337 19.71 -8.27 2.03
N GLY A 338 20.22 -8.16 3.25
CA GLY A 338 21.11 -9.16 3.85
C GLY A 338 20.44 -10.54 4.00
N TYR A 339 19.18 -10.56 4.41
CA TYR A 339 18.39 -11.80 4.48
C TYR A 339 18.06 -12.34 3.09
N PHE A 340 17.60 -11.49 2.17
CA PHE A 340 17.29 -11.91 0.80
C PHE A 340 18.50 -12.45 0.05
N SER A 341 19.69 -11.87 0.27
CA SER A 341 20.93 -12.33 -0.37
C SER A 341 21.37 -13.73 0.08
N ARG A 342 20.99 -14.15 1.29
CA ARG A 342 21.24 -15.49 1.82
C ARG A 342 20.26 -16.53 1.28
N GLN A 343 19.23 -16.11 0.53
CA GLN A 343 18.10 -16.95 0.11
C GLN A 343 17.44 -17.67 1.30
N ASP A 344 17.58 -17.10 2.47
CA ASP A 344 17.07 -17.63 3.73
C ASP A 344 15.55 -17.34 3.83
N THR A 345 14.84 -17.77 2.82
CA THR A 345 13.44 -18.14 3.00
C THR A 345 13.50 -19.55 3.59
N LYS A 346 13.09 -19.68 4.82
CA LYS A 346 13.04 -20.89 5.65
C LYS A 346 12.48 -22.15 4.98
N THR A 347 12.06 -22.02 3.74
CA THR A 347 11.37 -23.01 2.91
C THR A 347 12.29 -23.89 2.07
N ARG A 348 13.56 -23.55 1.89
CA ARG A 348 14.47 -24.38 1.07
C ARG A 348 15.31 -25.37 1.87
N SER A 349 15.39 -25.24 3.18
CA SER A 349 16.09 -26.24 4.00
C SER A 349 15.28 -27.54 4.19
N GLU A 350 13.96 -27.48 4.03
CA GLU A 350 13.09 -28.67 4.11
C GLU A 350 12.97 -29.42 2.78
N GLU A 351 13.23 -28.79 1.63
CA GLU A 351 13.23 -29.47 0.32
C GLU A 351 14.53 -30.26 0.02
N ARG A 352 15.56 -30.16 0.87
CA ARG A 352 16.82 -30.91 0.74
C ARG A 352 16.96 -32.05 1.76
N ARG A 353 15.88 -32.41 2.45
CA ARG A 353 15.74 -33.64 3.20
C ARG A 353 14.60 -34.44 2.60
#